data_6da1c8ca030717670c8e6be358e7334d
#
_entry.id   6da1c8ca030717670c8e6be358e7334d
#
_cell.length_a   1.000
_cell.length_b   1.000
_cell.length_c   1.000
_cell.angle_alpha   90.00
_cell.angle_beta   90.00
_cell.angle_gamma   90.00
#
_symmetry.space_group_name_H-M   'P 1'
#
loop_
_entity.id
_entity.type
_entity.pdbx_description
1 polymer ?
#
loop_
_entity_poly.entity_id
_entity_poly.type
_entity_poly.pdbx_seq_one_letter_code
_entity_poly.pdbx_strand_id
1 'polypeptide(L)'
;MKLNDLIHIPQRLQVEAQFPKTFSLAGILLTLSYRFEPYHPKDGVTLHVPLELLNKINSLTLEWLVPGLIREKLYCLIKALPKKIRKICVPVPQFVTRFLESQPSKNQSIYSQLSFAIAKEAGDISLQEEIDVPSWRRTEIPTHLVMNIQVIDQHGHELAMGRDLLMLRKKLSEEAKNAFQRLGYEELGIEKTEITYWNIGT
;
A
#
# COMPACT_ATOMS: atom_id res chain seq x y z
N MET A 1 34.18 25.68 -16.09
CA MET A 1 32.84 25.94 -15.56
C MET A 1 32.41 24.65 -14.87
N LYS A 2 32.41 24.62 -13.54
CA LYS A 2 32.28 23.41 -12.71
C LYS A 2 30.80 23.06 -12.54
N LEU A 3 30.45 21.85 -12.95
CA LEU A 3 29.10 21.23 -12.80
C LEU A 3 28.93 20.71 -11.36
N ASN A 4 28.95 21.59 -10.36
CA ASN A 4 28.82 21.21 -8.95
C ASN A 4 27.93 22.18 -8.15
N ASP A 5 26.87 22.67 -8.77
CA ASP A 5 25.74 23.21 -7.99
C ASP A 5 24.74 22.08 -7.74
N LEU A 6 25.16 21.10 -7.01
CA LEU A 6 24.30 20.09 -6.38
C LEU A 6 23.33 20.85 -5.47
N ILE A 7 22.09 20.93 -5.89
CA ILE A 7 20.95 21.40 -5.13
C ILE A 7 21.01 20.78 -3.75
N HIS A 8 21.42 21.56 -2.77
CA HIS A 8 21.43 21.15 -1.34
C HIS A 8 19.96 21.10 -0.90
N ILE A 9 19.29 19.97 -1.17
CA ILE A 9 17.92 19.74 -0.68
C ILE A 9 18.01 19.72 0.84
N PRO A 10 17.34 20.64 1.56
CA PRO A 10 17.37 20.65 3.02
C PRO A 10 17.01 19.27 3.57
N GLN A 11 17.71 18.80 4.58
CA GLN A 11 17.47 17.48 5.20
C GLN A 11 15.99 17.24 5.52
N ARG A 12 15.27 18.27 5.91
CA ARG A 12 13.83 18.23 6.18
C ARG A 12 13.01 17.81 4.96
N LEU A 13 13.33 18.33 3.75
CA LEU A 13 12.65 17.97 2.50
C LEU A 13 12.99 16.55 2.07
N GLN A 14 14.20 16.06 2.34
CA GLN A 14 14.58 14.68 2.09
C GLN A 14 13.80 13.71 2.98
N VAL A 15 13.64 14.04 4.26
CA VAL A 15 12.84 13.24 5.20
C VAL A 15 11.36 13.23 4.79
N GLU A 16 10.80 14.40 4.44
CA GLU A 16 9.40 14.49 3.98
C GLU A 16 9.15 13.72 2.67
N ALA A 17 10.12 13.66 1.75
CA ALA A 17 10.03 12.87 0.54
C ALA A 17 10.06 11.35 0.81
N GLN A 18 10.81 10.92 1.83
CA GLN A 18 10.88 9.50 2.24
C GLN A 18 9.68 9.09 3.10
N PHE A 19 9.19 9.98 3.93
CA PHE A 19 8.08 9.75 4.86
C PHE A 19 6.98 10.80 4.65
N PRO A 20 6.24 10.70 3.51
CA PRO A 20 5.19 11.66 3.18
C PRO A 20 4.06 11.60 4.21
N LYS A 21 3.43 12.75 4.50
CA LYS A 21 2.29 12.83 5.42
C LYS A 21 0.99 12.34 4.80
N THR A 22 0.96 12.21 3.47
CA THR A 22 -0.22 11.80 2.72
C THR A 22 0.13 10.72 1.70
N PHE A 23 -0.87 9.90 1.40
CA PHE A 23 -0.83 8.84 0.41
C PHE A 23 -1.93 9.10 -0.62
N SER A 24 -1.58 9.21 -1.89
CA SER A 24 -2.57 9.42 -2.96
C SER A 24 -3.12 8.08 -3.42
N LEU A 25 -4.44 7.93 -3.34
CA LEU A 25 -5.17 6.78 -3.83
C LEU A 25 -6.28 7.23 -4.76
N ALA A 26 -6.18 6.92 -6.06
CA ALA A 26 -7.17 7.31 -7.08
C ALA A 26 -7.56 8.81 -7.03
N GLY A 27 -6.57 9.69 -6.77
CA GLY A 27 -6.78 11.13 -6.65
C GLY A 27 -7.22 11.62 -5.26
N ILE A 28 -7.52 10.72 -4.32
CA ILE A 28 -7.85 11.06 -2.95
C ILE A 28 -6.59 11.03 -2.09
N LEU A 29 -6.35 12.08 -1.30
CA LEU A 29 -5.24 12.15 -0.35
C LEU A 29 -5.67 11.60 1.00
N LEU A 30 -5.06 10.49 1.40
CA LEU A 30 -5.25 9.86 2.71
C LEU A 30 -4.08 10.20 3.62
N THR A 31 -4.35 10.37 4.92
CA THR A 31 -3.32 10.70 5.90
C THR A 31 -2.48 9.48 6.26
N LEU A 32 -1.17 9.69 6.40
CA LEU A 32 -0.22 8.71 6.93
C LEU A 32 0.28 9.16 8.31
N SER A 33 0.45 8.20 9.20
CA SER A 33 1.18 8.39 10.46
C SER A 33 2.28 7.33 10.59
N TYR A 34 3.31 7.65 11.36
CA TYR A 34 4.50 6.82 11.52
C TYR A 34 4.78 6.58 12.99
N ARG A 35 5.13 5.35 13.33
CA ARG A 35 5.63 4.97 14.63
C ARG A 35 6.73 3.93 14.45
N PHE A 36 7.89 4.18 14.96
CA PHE A 36 9.03 3.26 14.91
C PHE A 36 9.31 2.79 16.33
N GLU A 37 8.51 1.81 16.75
CA GLU A 37 8.57 1.22 18.09
C GLU A 37 8.33 -0.28 17.96
N PRO A 38 9.39 -1.10 18.02
CA PRO A 38 9.27 -2.55 17.87
C PRO A 38 8.23 -3.15 18.82
N TYR A 39 7.46 -4.12 18.32
CA TYR A 39 6.36 -4.79 19.02
C TYR A 39 5.11 -3.95 19.29
N HIS A 40 5.09 -2.67 18.97
CA HIS A 40 3.89 -1.88 19.08
C HIS A 40 2.91 -2.22 17.93
N PRO A 41 1.57 -2.32 18.19
CA PRO A 41 0.59 -2.64 17.13
C PRO A 41 0.63 -1.69 15.92
N LYS A 42 1.01 -0.43 16.14
CA LYS A 42 1.17 0.62 15.11
C LYS A 42 2.62 0.78 14.63
N ASP A 43 3.51 -0.19 14.88
CA ASP A 43 4.90 -0.10 14.40
C ASP A 43 4.97 -0.01 12.88
N GLY A 44 5.74 0.95 12.35
CA GLY A 44 5.88 1.26 10.94
C GLY A 44 4.98 2.40 10.46
N VAL A 45 4.34 2.24 9.31
CA VAL A 45 3.45 3.23 8.69
C VAL A 45 1.99 2.81 8.80
N THR A 46 1.14 3.74 9.22
CA THR A 46 -0.32 3.56 9.32
C THR A 46 -1.03 4.49 8.33
N LEU A 47 -1.86 3.91 7.47
CA LEU A 47 -2.74 4.62 6.56
C LEU A 47 -4.10 4.82 7.24
N HIS A 48 -4.54 6.06 7.37
CA HIS A 48 -5.86 6.40 7.91
C HIS A 48 -6.88 6.40 6.78
N VAL A 49 -7.87 5.53 6.87
CA VAL A 49 -8.85 5.29 5.80
C VAL A 49 -10.25 5.58 6.32
N PRO A 50 -10.95 6.59 5.79
CA PRO A 50 -12.38 6.73 6.02
C PRO A 50 -13.13 5.45 5.61
N LEU A 51 -14.14 5.07 6.40
CA LEU A 51 -14.92 3.84 6.18
C LEU A 51 -15.49 3.75 4.75
N GLU A 52 -15.93 4.88 4.21
CA GLU A 52 -16.52 5.01 2.88
C GLU A 52 -15.54 4.64 1.75
N LEU A 53 -14.24 4.83 2.01
CA LEU A 53 -13.19 4.58 1.04
C LEU A 53 -12.57 3.18 1.17
N LEU A 54 -12.91 2.42 2.23
CA LEU A 54 -12.31 1.13 2.51
C LEU A 54 -12.42 0.14 1.32
N ASN A 55 -13.55 0.15 0.62
CA ASN A 55 -13.77 -0.71 -0.53
C ASN A 55 -13.05 -0.25 -1.81
N LYS A 56 -12.62 1.01 -1.87
CA LYS A 56 -11.85 1.57 -3.00
C LYS A 56 -10.34 1.32 -2.88
N ILE A 57 -9.84 0.87 -1.73
CA ILE A 57 -8.42 0.61 -1.51
C ILE A 57 -7.95 -0.55 -2.40
N ASN A 58 -6.87 -0.35 -3.14
CA ASN A 58 -6.21 -1.44 -3.86
C ASN A 58 -5.08 -2.03 -2.99
N SER A 59 -5.20 -3.32 -2.65
CA SER A 59 -4.19 -4.02 -1.85
C SER A 59 -2.80 -4.01 -2.50
N LEU A 60 -2.73 -4.05 -3.82
CA LEU A 60 -1.45 -4.03 -4.55
C LEU A 60 -0.67 -2.72 -4.32
N THR A 61 -1.38 -1.60 -4.22
CA THR A 61 -0.74 -0.30 -3.94
C THR A 61 -0.16 -0.25 -2.53
N LEU A 62 -0.80 -0.92 -1.56
CA LEU A 62 -0.31 -0.99 -0.18
C LEU A 62 0.97 -1.82 -0.05
N GLU A 63 1.22 -2.75 -0.97
CA GLU A 63 2.46 -3.54 -0.99
C GLU A 63 3.70 -2.66 -1.15
N TRP A 64 3.59 -1.50 -1.81
CA TRP A 64 4.70 -0.61 -2.13
C TRP A 64 5.13 0.29 -0.97
N LEU A 65 4.36 0.36 0.11
CA LEU A 65 4.67 1.20 1.26
C LEU A 65 4.98 2.67 0.90
N VAL A 66 5.91 3.25 1.64
CA VAL A 66 6.45 4.61 1.44
C VAL A 66 7.93 4.54 1.03
N PRO A 67 8.46 5.57 0.36
CA PRO A 67 9.84 5.57 -0.13
C PRO A 67 10.89 5.24 0.94
N GLY A 68 10.70 5.68 2.18
CA GLY A 68 11.63 5.44 3.28
C GLY A 68 11.74 3.98 3.74
N LEU A 69 10.70 3.15 3.49
CA LEU A 69 10.66 1.76 3.93
C LEU A 69 10.80 0.75 2.78
N ILE A 70 10.59 1.17 1.54
CA ILE A 70 10.54 0.25 0.40
C ILE A 70 11.85 -0.50 0.17
N ARG A 71 13.00 0.15 0.36
CA ARG A 71 14.31 -0.47 0.19
C ARG A 71 14.52 -1.62 1.16
N GLU A 72 14.21 -1.40 2.43
CA GLU A 72 14.32 -2.43 3.47
C GLU A 72 13.38 -3.61 3.17
N LYS A 73 12.15 -3.31 2.75
CA LYS A 73 11.20 -4.35 2.32
C LYS A 73 11.77 -5.19 1.17
N LEU A 74 12.30 -4.56 0.13
CA LEU A 74 12.91 -5.26 -1.01
C LEU A 74 14.08 -6.15 -0.58
N TYR A 75 14.93 -5.69 0.35
CA TYR A 75 16.00 -6.52 0.93
C TYR A 75 15.45 -7.76 1.63
N CYS A 76 14.41 -7.62 2.44
CA CYS A 76 13.75 -8.74 3.12
C CYS A 76 13.14 -9.72 2.10
N LEU A 77 12.45 -9.22 1.07
CA LEU A 77 11.86 -10.05 0.02
C LEU A 77 12.93 -10.82 -0.75
N ILE A 78 14.02 -10.18 -1.16
CA ILE A 78 15.12 -10.85 -1.87
C ILE A 78 15.80 -11.88 -0.96
N LYS A 79 16.02 -11.57 0.32
CA LYS A 79 16.61 -12.49 1.29
C LYS A 79 15.77 -13.76 1.48
N ALA A 80 14.46 -13.66 1.34
CA ALA A 80 13.53 -14.79 1.46
C ALA A 80 13.53 -15.73 0.24
N LEU A 81 14.11 -15.31 -0.89
CA LEU A 81 14.21 -16.14 -2.09
C LEU A 81 15.18 -17.31 -1.92
N PRO A 82 14.98 -18.43 -2.64
CA PRO A 82 15.93 -19.52 -2.72
C PRO A 82 17.32 -19.03 -3.12
N LYS A 83 18.37 -19.67 -2.58
CA LYS A 83 19.78 -19.27 -2.79
C LYS A 83 20.16 -19.14 -4.27
N LYS A 84 19.62 -20.02 -5.14
CA LYS A 84 19.88 -20.00 -6.61
C LYS A 84 19.42 -18.66 -7.20
N ILE A 85 18.17 -18.24 -6.89
CA ILE A 85 17.57 -17.02 -7.43
C ILE A 85 18.19 -15.78 -6.77
N ARG A 86 18.38 -15.80 -5.46
CA ARG A 86 19.00 -14.68 -4.73
C ARG A 86 20.38 -14.29 -5.23
N LYS A 87 21.18 -15.24 -5.75
CA LYS A 87 22.51 -14.97 -6.32
C LYS A 87 22.45 -14.03 -7.53
N ILE A 88 21.35 -14.05 -8.30
CA ILE A 88 21.14 -13.17 -9.46
C ILE A 88 21.06 -11.70 -9.02
N CYS A 89 20.54 -11.44 -7.84
CA CYS A 89 20.39 -10.10 -7.29
C CYS A 89 21.67 -9.53 -6.67
N VAL A 90 22.82 -10.21 -6.76
CA VAL A 90 24.08 -9.76 -6.13
C VAL A 90 24.85 -8.85 -7.08
N PRO A 91 25.29 -7.66 -6.60
CA PRO A 91 25.13 -7.06 -5.26
C PRO A 91 23.72 -6.50 -5.03
N VAL A 92 23.07 -6.94 -3.94
CA VAL A 92 21.66 -6.62 -3.66
C VAL A 92 21.37 -5.10 -3.59
N PRO A 93 22.26 -4.25 -2.97
CA PRO A 93 22.01 -2.81 -2.94
C PRO A 93 21.89 -2.18 -4.34
N GLN A 94 22.78 -2.56 -5.26
CA GLN A 94 22.79 -2.06 -6.64
C GLN A 94 21.57 -2.57 -7.42
N PHE A 95 21.21 -3.84 -7.25
CA PHE A 95 20.01 -4.42 -7.86
C PHE A 95 18.76 -3.67 -7.42
N VAL A 96 18.56 -3.46 -6.10
CA VAL A 96 17.42 -2.72 -5.56
C VAL A 96 17.40 -1.27 -6.06
N THR A 97 18.54 -0.62 -6.20
CA THR A 97 18.63 0.74 -6.76
C THR A 97 18.15 0.77 -8.20
N ARG A 98 18.69 -0.10 -9.08
CA ARG A 98 18.25 -0.20 -10.48
C ARG A 98 16.77 -0.53 -10.61
N PHE A 99 16.27 -1.45 -9.76
CA PHE A 99 14.85 -1.79 -9.73
C PHE A 99 13.97 -0.59 -9.43
N LEU A 100 14.29 0.20 -8.41
CA LEU A 100 13.50 1.39 -8.05
C LEU A 100 13.64 2.52 -9.10
N GLU A 101 14.81 2.70 -9.70
CA GLU A 101 15.07 3.66 -10.77
C GLU A 101 14.30 3.31 -12.06
N SER A 102 14.00 2.04 -12.30
CA SER A 102 13.16 1.60 -13.42
C SER A 102 11.68 2.01 -13.27
N GLN A 103 11.31 2.65 -12.16
CA GLN A 103 9.96 3.12 -11.84
C GLN A 103 8.88 2.04 -12.03
N PRO A 104 8.96 0.92 -11.31
CA PRO A 104 8.00 -0.17 -11.44
C PRO A 104 6.58 0.32 -11.14
N SER A 105 5.59 -0.26 -11.84
CA SER A 105 4.19 0.12 -11.70
C SER A 105 3.65 -0.24 -10.32
N LYS A 106 3.26 0.77 -9.54
CA LYS A 106 2.66 0.58 -8.21
C LYS A 106 1.23 0.04 -8.24
N ASN A 107 0.62 -0.03 -9.42
CA ASN A 107 -0.69 -0.65 -9.62
C ASN A 107 -0.59 -2.18 -9.81
N GLN A 108 0.62 -2.70 -9.84
CA GLN A 108 0.91 -4.13 -9.91
C GLN A 108 1.57 -4.61 -8.62
N SER A 109 1.50 -5.93 -8.40
CA SER A 109 2.14 -6.53 -7.23
C SER A 109 3.65 -6.29 -7.21
N ILE A 110 4.19 -5.90 -6.06
CA ILE A 110 5.63 -5.76 -5.86
C ILE A 110 6.36 -7.09 -6.12
N TYR A 111 5.73 -8.23 -5.79
CA TYR A 111 6.29 -9.57 -6.03
C TYR A 111 6.41 -9.86 -7.52
N SER A 112 5.37 -9.58 -8.31
CA SER A 112 5.38 -9.79 -9.76
C SER A 112 6.39 -8.87 -10.46
N GLN A 113 6.45 -7.59 -10.04
CA GLN A 113 7.42 -6.64 -10.59
C GLN A 113 8.86 -7.04 -10.26
N LEU A 114 9.10 -7.52 -9.04
CA LEU A 114 10.41 -7.95 -8.59
C LEU A 114 10.83 -9.27 -9.26
N SER A 115 9.91 -10.25 -9.41
CA SER A 115 10.20 -11.50 -10.12
C SER A 115 10.55 -11.25 -11.59
N PHE A 116 9.83 -10.35 -12.26
CA PHE A 116 10.15 -9.93 -13.62
C PHE A 116 11.54 -9.28 -13.73
N ALA A 117 11.86 -8.38 -12.78
CA ALA A 117 13.18 -7.73 -12.75
C ALA A 117 14.33 -8.75 -12.54
N ILE A 118 14.12 -9.76 -11.69
CA ILE A 118 15.09 -10.84 -11.46
C ILE A 118 15.27 -11.68 -12.74
N ALA A 119 14.20 -12.07 -13.41
CA ALA A 119 14.25 -12.82 -14.65
C ALA A 119 14.96 -12.06 -15.76
N LYS A 120 14.71 -10.74 -15.86
CA LYS A 120 15.40 -9.85 -16.79
C LYS A 120 16.89 -9.74 -16.50
N GLU A 121 17.30 -9.60 -15.22
CA GLU A 121 18.70 -9.55 -14.81
C GLU A 121 19.43 -10.86 -15.13
N ALA A 122 18.73 -12.01 -15.00
CA ALA A 122 19.26 -13.32 -15.37
C ALA A 122 19.37 -13.54 -16.88
N GLY A 123 18.72 -12.72 -17.70
CA GLY A 123 18.55 -12.96 -19.14
C GLY A 123 17.64 -14.14 -19.49
N ASP A 124 16.86 -14.62 -18.54
CA ASP A 124 15.98 -15.78 -18.66
C ASP A 124 14.58 -15.46 -18.12
N ILE A 125 13.67 -15.15 -19.03
CA ILE A 125 12.30 -14.76 -18.68
C ILE A 125 11.51 -15.95 -18.09
N SER A 126 11.87 -17.20 -18.43
CA SER A 126 11.19 -18.39 -17.88
C SER A 126 11.38 -18.51 -16.36
N LEU A 127 12.43 -17.92 -15.82
CA LEU A 127 12.69 -17.86 -14.38
C LEU A 127 11.54 -17.18 -13.59
N GLN A 128 10.77 -16.30 -14.24
CA GLN A 128 9.61 -15.67 -13.60
C GLN A 128 8.56 -16.71 -13.19
N GLU A 129 8.38 -17.78 -13.98
CA GLU A 129 7.45 -18.86 -13.70
C GLU A 129 7.99 -19.81 -12.64
N GLU A 130 9.32 -19.94 -12.50
CA GLU A 130 9.96 -20.75 -11.46
C GLU A 130 9.82 -20.11 -10.05
N ILE A 131 9.61 -18.79 -9.98
CA ILE A 131 9.45 -18.10 -8.70
C ILE A 131 8.02 -18.33 -8.19
N ASP A 132 7.88 -19.18 -7.16
CA ASP A 132 6.60 -19.41 -6.48
C ASP A 132 6.15 -18.17 -5.70
N VAL A 133 5.51 -17.22 -6.40
CA VAL A 133 5.00 -15.98 -5.82
C VAL A 133 4.02 -16.22 -4.67
N PRO A 134 3.05 -17.17 -4.73
CA PRO A 134 2.20 -17.51 -3.61
C PRO A 134 2.96 -17.92 -2.35
N SER A 135 3.98 -18.75 -2.46
CA SER A 135 4.83 -19.13 -1.34
C SER A 135 5.66 -17.95 -0.83
N TRP A 136 6.21 -17.16 -1.75
CA TRP A 136 6.98 -15.96 -1.40
C TRP A 136 6.16 -14.93 -0.63
N ARG A 137 4.87 -14.73 -0.99
CA ARG A 137 3.94 -13.85 -0.26
C ARG A 137 3.67 -14.29 1.18
N ARG A 138 3.76 -15.59 1.46
CA ARG A 138 3.57 -16.15 2.81
C ARG A 138 4.80 -16.00 3.69
N THR A 139 5.94 -15.57 3.13
CA THR A 139 7.14 -15.34 3.94
C THR A 139 6.91 -14.22 4.93
N GLU A 140 7.19 -14.49 6.19
CA GLU A 140 7.13 -13.49 7.24
C GLU A 140 8.19 -12.40 7.00
N ILE A 141 7.74 -11.16 7.00
CA ILE A 141 8.59 -9.98 6.97
C ILE A 141 8.30 -9.13 8.21
N PRO A 142 9.25 -8.28 8.66
CA PRO A 142 9.03 -7.40 9.81
C PRO A 142 7.74 -6.60 9.70
N THR A 143 7.00 -6.47 10.77
CA THR A 143 5.66 -5.85 10.80
C THR A 143 5.67 -4.41 10.32
N HIS A 144 6.73 -3.63 10.61
CA HIS A 144 6.87 -2.25 10.15
C HIS A 144 7.01 -2.12 8.62
N LEU A 145 7.32 -3.23 7.91
CA LEU A 145 7.37 -3.32 6.45
C LEU A 145 6.04 -3.75 5.80
N VAL A 146 4.98 -3.83 6.59
CA VAL A 146 3.61 -4.08 6.12
C VAL A 146 2.74 -2.89 6.49
N MET A 147 2.08 -2.28 5.49
CA MET A 147 1.18 -1.14 5.71
C MET A 147 0.13 -1.51 6.76
N ASN A 148 0.06 -0.75 7.84
CA ASN A 148 -1.04 -0.83 8.78
C ASN A 148 -2.19 0.07 8.29
N ILE A 149 -3.43 -0.37 8.46
CA ILE A 149 -4.63 0.33 8.03
C ILE A 149 -5.47 0.61 9.26
N GLN A 150 -5.73 1.87 9.52
CA GLN A 150 -6.65 2.33 10.55
C GLN A 150 -7.90 2.87 9.89
N VAL A 151 -9.00 2.15 10.02
CA VAL A 151 -10.30 2.60 9.50
C VAL A 151 -10.94 3.54 10.51
N ILE A 152 -11.37 4.70 10.02
CA ILE A 152 -11.96 5.77 10.84
C ILE A 152 -13.35 6.12 10.36
N ASP A 153 -14.21 6.57 11.30
CA ASP A 153 -15.51 7.16 10.99
C ASP A 153 -15.36 8.62 10.53
N GLN A 154 -16.48 9.27 10.23
CA GLN A 154 -16.55 10.68 9.83
C GLN A 154 -16.09 11.67 10.92
N HIS A 155 -16.00 11.22 12.17
CA HIS A 155 -15.53 12.02 13.31
C HIS A 155 -14.04 11.75 13.64
N GLY A 156 -13.39 10.85 12.90
CA GLY A 156 -11.99 10.46 13.11
C GLY A 156 -11.77 9.39 14.18
N HIS A 157 -12.84 8.78 14.71
CA HIS A 157 -12.71 7.69 15.68
C HIS A 157 -12.31 6.39 14.98
N GLU A 158 -11.43 5.62 15.61
CA GLU A 158 -11.00 4.33 15.10
C GLU A 158 -12.13 3.30 15.20
N LEU A 159 -12.54 2.74 14.06
CA LEU A 159 -13.49 1.64 13.97
C LEU A 159 -12.80 0.28 13.99
N ALA A 160 -11.70 0.16 13.26
CA ALA A 160 -10.88 -1.04 13.22
C ALA A 160 -9.47 -0.71 12.77
N MET A 161 -8.52 -1.57 13.12
CA MET A 161 -7.13 -1.48 12.70
C MET A 161 -6.58 -2.87 12.38
N GLY A 162 -5.69 -2.95 11.38
CA GLY A 162 -5.03 -4.18 11.00
C GLY A 162 -4.18 -4.03 9.75
N ARG A 163 -3.46 -5.10 9.39
CA ARG A 163 -2.58 -5.16 8.22
C ARG A 163 -3.16 -6.00 7.07
N ASP A 164 -4.25 -6.69 7.33
CA ASP A 164 -4.98 -7.48 6.35
C ASP A 164 -6.25 -6.73 5.92
N LEU A 165 -6.23 -6.20 4.69
CA LEU A 165 -7.33 -5.44 4.11
C LEU A 165 -8.59 -6.30 3.94
N LEU A 166 -8.44 -7.59 3.61
CA LEU A 166 -9.59 -8.49 3.42
C LEU A 166 -10.30 -8.75 4.75
N MET A 167 -9.53 -8.98 5.81
CA MET A 167 -10.08 -9.17 7.15
C MET A 167 -10.78 -7.90 7.67
N LEU A 168 -10.20 -6.72 7.42
CA LEU A 168 -10.82 -5.45 7.77
C LEU A 168 -12.14 -5.23 7.01
N ARG A 169 -12.18 -5.50 5.71
CA ARG A 169 -13.38 -5.43 4.89
C ARG A 169 -14.46 -6.38 5.37
N LYS A 170 -14.09 -7.62 5.68
CA LYS A 170 -15.04 -8.62 6.20
C LYS A 170 -15.64 -8.16 7.53
N LYS A 171 -14.81 -7.61 8.44
CA LYS A 171 -15.26 -7.11 9.74
C LYS A 171 -16.21 -5.92 9.62
N LEU A 172 -15.96 -5.01 8.67
CA LEU A 172 -16.69 -3.75 8.52
C LEU A 172 -17.61 -3.73 7.29
N SER A 173 -17.87 -4.89 6.64
CA SER A 173 -18.61 -4.95 5.38
C SER A 173 -20.00 -4.31 5.44
N GLU A 174 -20.74 -4.55 6.49
CA GLU A 174 -22.07 -3.99 6.70
C GLU A 174 -22.01 -2.46 6.91
N GLU A 175 -21.09 -2.01 7.76
CA GLU A 175 -20.91 -0.59 8.07
C GLU A 175 -20.36 0.19 6.86
N ALA A 176 -19.38 -0.38 6.16
CA ALA A 176 -18.83 0.22 4.95
C ALA A 176 -19.87 0.33 3.82
N LYS A 177 -20.72 -0.68 3.65
CA LYS A 177 -21.80 -0.66 2.66
C LYS A 177 -22.81 0.45 2.96
N ASN A 178 -23.23 0.58 4.22
CA ASN A 178 -24.18 1.60 4.63
C ASN A 178 -23.58 3.01 4.49
N ALA A 179 -22.33 3.21 4.86
CA ALA A 179 -21.63 4.49 4.71
C ALA A 179 -21.48 4.88 3.23
N PHE A 180 -21.12 3.92 2.37
CA PHE A 180 -21.01 4.16 0.92
C PHE A 180 -22.34 4.51 0.27
N GLN A 181 -23.43 3.87 0.69
CA GLN A 181 -24.76 4.21 0.21
C GLN A 181 -25.16 5.64 0.59
N ARG A 182 -24.87 6.08 1.82
CA ARG A 182 -25.12 7.47 2.25
C ARG A 182 -24.41 8.48 1.36
N LEU A 183 -23.12 8.29 1.08
CA LEU A 183 -22.35 9.16 0.18
C LEU A 183 -22.97 9.21 -1.22
N GLY A 184 -23.36 8.07 -1.78
CA GLY A 184 -24.00 8.03 -3.08
C GLY A 184 -25.32 8.80 -3.13
N TYR A 185 -26.07 8.84 -2.03
CA TYR A 185 -27.31 9.65 -1.92
C TYR A 185 -26.99 11.15 -1.76
N GLU A 186 -25.97 11.50 -1.00
CA GLU A 186 -25.55 12.90 -0.81
C GLU A 186 -24.97 13.51 -2.10
N GLU A 187 -24.10 12.78 -2.83
CA GLU A 187 -23.55 13.22 -4.11
C GLU A 187 -24.63 13.34 -5.22
N LEU A 188 -25.67 12.53 -5.15
CA LEU A 188 -26.77 12.55 -6.12
C LEU A 188 -27.89 13.53 -5.74
N GLY A 189 -27.80 14.20 -4.57
CA GLY A 189 -28.83 15.15 -4.11
C GLY A 189 -30.19 14.52 -3.89
N ILE A 190 -30.27 13.20 -3.69
CA ILE A 190 -31.52 12.48 -3.45
C ILE A 190 -31.80 12.51 -1.94
N GLU A 191 -32.52 13.52 -1.48
CA GLU A 191 -33.14 13.50 -0.16
C GLU A 191 -34.09 12.31 -0.09
N LYS A 192 -34.00 11.51 0.99
CA LYS A 192 -34.99 10.51 1.32
C LYS A 192 -36.31 11.21 1.59
N THR A 193 -37.15 11.39 0.58
CA THR A 193 -38.57 11.57 0.80
C THR A 193 -39.11 10.20 1.19
N GLU A 194 -39.47 10.03 2.44
CA GLU A 194 -40.24 8.87 2.90
C GLU A 194 -41.51 8.79 2.05
N ILE A 195 -41.54 7.85 1.10
CA ILE A 195 -42.79 7.49 0.40
C ILE A 195 -43.59 6.58 1.35
N THR A 196 -44.30 7.21 2.26
CA THR A 196 -45.39 6.59 2.98
C THR A 196 -46.64 6.77 2.12
N TYR A 197 -47.27 5.64 1.76
CA TYR A 197 -48.53 5.44 1.08
C TYR A 197 -48.53 5.21 -0.43
N TRP A 198 -48.65 3.92 -0.76
CA TRP A 198 -49.26 3.47 -1.99
C TRP A 198 -50.80 3.52 -1.80
N ASN A 199 -51.47 4.52 -2.34
CA ASN A 199 -52.93 4.48 -2.52
C ASN A 199 -53.17 3.79 -3.87
N ILE A 200 -53.55 2.50 -3.85
CA ILE A 200 -54.21 1.83 -4.97
C ILE A 200 -55.69 2.20 -4.87
N GLY A 201 -56.11 3.20 -5.63
CA GLY A 201 -57.49 3.51 -5.87
C GLY A 201 -58.12 2.51 -6.83
N THR A 202 -59.27 1.98 -6.44
CA THR A 202 -60.20 1.14 -7.18
C THR A 202 -60.61 1.72 -8.51
#